data_b22040bcd2f70d47eff8e8836236f608
#
_entry.id   b22040bcd2f70d47eff8e8836236f608
#
_cell.length_a   1.000
_cell.length_b   1.000
_cell.length_c   1.000
_cell.angle_alpha   90.00
_cell.angle_beta   90.00
_cell.angle_gamma   90.00
#
_symmetry.space_group_name_H-M   'P 1'
#
loop_
_entity.id
_entity.type
_entity.pdbx_description
1 polymer ?
#
loop_
_entity_poly.entity_id
_entity_poly.type
_entity_poly.pdbx_seq_one_letter_code
_entity_poly.pdbx_strand_id
1 'polypeptide(L)'
;KQALKSKLFDHIVVSTDGSKIQKIAKRYGASSWFLRSKLLSNSTAPKIPVIKDTLLKSESYFNTIFDYIVDLDISSPLRDPKDITEAFKIFLKNKNNNLFSVFASKKNPYFNMVEKIDNRVCLSKKSKISVTSRQVSPEVFSLNASIYIWKRKSLINQKKLCGKKTGIYIMPEEKSIDIDSNFDLKIVKSLIKKI
;
A
#
# COMPACT_ATOMS: atom_id res chain seq x y z
N LYS A 1 7.70 -11.78 7.80
CA LYS A 1 7.01 -13.05 8.13
C LYS A 1 5.80 -13.28 7.23
N GLN A 2 4.87 -12.33 7.06
CA GLN A 2 3.66 -12.48 6.23
C GLN A 2 4.01 -12.80 4.77
N ALA A 3 4.96 -12.07 4.18
CA ALA A 3 5.45 -12.34 2.83
C ALA A 3 6.01 -13.77 2.68
N LEU A 4 6.85 -14.22 3.61
CA LEU A 4 7.35 -15.61 3.62
C LEU A 4 6.24 -16.63 3.74
N LYS A 5 5.26 -16.39 4.63
CA LYS A 5 4.12 -17.30 4.84
C LYS A 5 3.18 -17.37 3.62
N SER A 6 3.12 -16.35 2.78
CA SER A 6 2.30 -16.37 1.55
C SER A 6 2.82 -17.34 0.50
N LYS A 7 4.11 -17.69 0.55
CA LYS A 7 4.80 -18.57 -0.43
C LYS A 7 4.64 -18.11 -1.89
N LEU A 8 4.46 -16.80 -2.09
CA LEU A 8 4.20 -16.20 -3.40
C LEU A 8 5.46 -15.69 -4.10
N PHE A 9 6.51 -15.40 -3.34
CA PHE A 9 7.65 -14.60 -3.80
C PHE A 9 8.90 -15.44 -4.01
N ASP A 10 9.58 -15.26 -5.15
CA ASP A 10 10.92 -15.79 -5.39
C ASP A 10 11.96 -15.07 -4.52
N HIS A 11 11.80 -13.74 -4.36
CA HIS A 11 12.68 -12.91 -3.54
C HIS A 11 11.88 -11.94 -2.68
N ILE A 12 12.34 -11.76 -1.43
CA ILE A 12 11.78 -10.79 -0.50
C ILE A 12 12.88 -9.83 -0.12
N VAL A 13 12.70 -8.57 -0.47
CA VAL A 13 13.70 -7.50 -0.30
C VAL A 13 13.17 -6.45 0.66
N VAL A 14 14.01 -5.96 1.55
CA VAL A 14 13.71 -4.80 2.40
C VAL A 14 14.61 -3.63 2.02
N SER A 15 13.97 -2.55 1.55
CA SER A 15 14.60 -1.27 1.27
C SER A 15 14.41 -0.34 2.48
N THR A 16 15.51 0.04 3.12
CA THR A 16 15.52 0.92 4.29
C THR A 16 16.78 1.77 4.30
N ASP A 17 16.74 2.94 4.93
CA ASP A 17 17.89 3.79 5.24
C ASP A 17 18.50 3.49 6.61
N GLY A 18 17.79 2.69 7.44
CA GLY A 18 18.22 2.33 8.79
C GLY A 18 18.99 1.01 8.86
N SER A 19 20.27 1.04 9.22
CA SER A 19 21.10 -0.16 9.38
C SER A 19 20.55 -1.16 10.42
N LYS A 20 19.90 -0.66 11.48
CA LYS A 20 19.24 -1.50 12.48
C LYS A 20 18.06 -2.26 11.88
N ILE A 21 17.22 -1.60 11.08
CA ILE A 21 16.09 -2.21 10.38
C ILE A 21 16.59 -3.26 9.38
N GLN A 22 17.65 -2.93 8.63
CA GLN A 22 18.31 -3.85 7.71
C GLN A 22 18.75 -5.15 8.40
N LYS A 23 19.42 -5.06 9.57
CA LYS A 23 19.85 -6.22 10.36
C LYS A 23 18.64 -7.06 10.82
N ILE A 24 17.57 -6.41 11.26
CA ILE A 24 16.34 -7.11 11.66
C ILE A 24 15.70 -7.82 10.47
N ALA A 25 15.59 -7.17 9.31
CA ALA A 25 15.03 -7.75 8.10
C ALA A 25 15.76 -9.03 7.69
N LYS A 26 17.09 -9.01 7.68
CA LYS A 26 17.94 -10.17 7.39
C LYS A 26 17.69 -11.33 8.38
N ARG A 27 17.59 -11.04 9.68
CA ARG A 27 17.29 -12.04 10.72
C ARG A 27 15.97 -12.76 10.46
N TYR A 28 15.00 -12.08 9.84
CA TYR A 28 13.69 -12.64 9.49
C TYR A 28 13.60 -13.18 8.05
N GLY A 29 14.73 -13.38 7.38
CA GLY A 29 14.80 -14.06 6.08
C GLY A 29 14.56 -13.17 4.87
N ALA A 30 14.60 -11.85 5.00
CA ALA A 30 14.56 -10.94 3.86
C ALA A 30 15.97 -10.58 3.39
N SER A 31 16.16 -10.40 2.09
CA SER A 31 17.36 -9.83 1.52
C SER A 31 17.39 -8.32 1.75
N SER A 32 18.54 -7.77 2.15
CA SER A 32 18.73 -6.34 2.32
C SER A 32 20.24 -6.05 2.26
N TRP A 33 20.76 -5.79 1.06
CA TRP A 33 22.20 -5.61 0.81
C TRP A 33 22.60 -4.15 0.65
N PHE A 34 21.64 -3.26 0.46
CA PHE A 34 21.87 -1.82 0.30
C PHE A 34 21.11 -1.00 1.34
N LEU A 35 21.55 0.21 1.57
CA LEU A 35 20.78 1.24 2.27
C LEU A 35 20.15 2.18 1.24
N ARG A 36 18.88 2.53 1.46
CA ARG A 36 18.16 3.48 0.62
C ARG A 36 18.78 4.86 0.77
N SER A 37 18.91 5.58 -0.34
CA SER A 37 19.50 6.93 -0.34
C SER A 37 18.66 7.92 0.48
N LYS A 38 19.29 8.95 1.04
CA LYS A 38 18.61 10.02 1.79
C LYS A 38 17.54 10.73 0.96
N LEU A 39 17.76 10.88 -0.36
CA LEU A 39 16.79 11.49 -1.28
C LEU A 39 15.48 10.70 -1.33
N LEU A 40 15.53 9.37 -1.25
CA LEU A 40 14.37 8.48 -1.28
C LEU A 40 13.86 8.09 0.11
N SER A 41 14.42 8.67 1.18
CA SER A 41 14.08 8.33 2.58
C SER A 41 13.55 9.51 3.37
N ASN A 42 13.37 10.67 2.75
CA ASN A 42 12.77 11.84 3.39
C ASN A 42 11.23 11.70 3.42
N SER A 43 10.58 12.50 4.26
CA SER A 43 9.12 12.48 4.48
C SER A 43 8.28 12.83 3.24
N THR A 44 8.89 13.44 2.21
CA THR A 44 8.22 13.83 0.96
C THR A 44 8.55 12.92 -0.21
N ALA A 45 9.37 11.89 0.01
CA ALA A 45 9.78 10.97 -1.06
C ALA A 45 8.57 10.19 -1.61
N PRO A 46 8.26 10.31 -2.92
CA PRO A 46 7.12 9.60 -3.49
C PRO A 46 7.34 8.08 -3.49
N LYS A 47 6.28 7.31 -3.20
CA LYS A 47 6.33 5.85 -3.12
C LYS A 47 6.86 5.18 -4.40
N ILE A 48 6.36 5.57 -5.58
CA ILE A 48 6.72 4.94 -6.86
C ILE A 48 8.23 4.99 -7.15
N PRO A 49 8.93 6.12 -7.04
CA PRO A 49 10.39 6.17 -7.19
C PRO A 49 11.15 5.25 -6.23
N VAL A 50 10.69 5.12 -4.99
CA VAL A 50 11.29 4.21 -3.99
C VAL A 50 11.17 2.76 -4.42
N ILE A 51 9.99 2.34 -4.89
CA ILE A 51 9.76 0.96 -5.37
C ILE A 51 10.59 0.70 -6.65
N LYS A 52 10.66 1.68 -7.56
CA LYS A 52 11.49 1.56 -8.80
C LYS A 52 12.97 1.39 -8.49
N ASP A 53 13.52 2.20 -7.59
CA ASP A 53 14.94 2.09 -7.18
C ASP A 53 15.22 0.71 -6.59
N THR A 54 14.31 0.22 -5.73
CA THR A 54 14.43 -1.11 -5.13
C THR A 54 14.34 -2.21 -6.18
N LEU A 55 13.43 -2.11 -7.15
CA LEU A 55 13.31 -3.06 -8.25
C LEU A 55 14.61 -3.15 -9.07
N LEU A 56 15.10 -2.02 -9.56
CA LEU A 56 16.30 -1.98 -10.41
C LEU A 56 17.54 -2.52 -9.69
N LYS A 57 17.71 -2.18 -8.42
CA LYS A 57 18.77 -2.76 -7.58
C LYS A 57 18.61 -4.26 -7.38
N SER A 58 17.38 -4.74 -7.25
CA SER A 58 17.10 -6.17 -7.09
C SER A 58 17.39 -6.93 -8.38
N GLU A 59 16.98 -6.41 -9.52
CA GLU A 59 17.25 -7.01 -10.83
C GLU A 59 18.76 -7.13 -11.08
N SER A 60 19.53 -6.09 -10.76
CA SER A 60 21.00 -6.12 -10.85
C SER A 60 21.62 -7.12 -9.88
N TYR A 61 21.15 -7.18 -8.63
CA TYR A 61 21.72 -8.04 -7.60
C TYR A 61 21.45 -9.52 -7.85
N PHE A 62 20.23 -9.87 -8.26
CA PHE A 62 19.82 -11.25 -8.52
C PHE A 62 20.07 -11.69 -9.96
N ASN A 63 20.56 -10.80 -10.81
CA ASN A 63 20.73 -11.02 -12.25
C ASN A 63 19.48 -11.59 -12.92
N THR A 64 18.31 -11.01 -12.61
CA THR A 64 16.98 -11.49 -13.01
C THR A 64 16.06 -10.32 -13.29
N ILE A 65 15.22 -10.44 -14.32
CA ILE A 65 14.15 -9.48 -14.60
C ILE A 65 12.85 -10.02 -13.98
N PHE A 66 12.19 -9.21 -13.15
CA PHE A 66 10.96 -9.59 -12.47
C PHE A 66 9.73 -9.15 -13.25
N ASP A 67 8.74 -10.03 -13.43
CA ASP A 67 7.47 -9.72 -14.10
C ASP A 67 6.55 -8.86 -13.22
N TYR A 68 6.52 -9.17 -11.93
CA TYR A 68 5.61 -8.57 -10.96
C TYR A 68 6.36 -8.10 -9.72
N ILE A 69 5.90 -7.00 -9.18
CA ILE A 69 6.41 -6.39 -7.97
C ILE A 69 5.26 -6.24 -6.97
N VAL A 70 5.48 -6.71 -5.75
CA VAL A 70 4.54 -6.51 -4.65
C VAL A 70 5.24 -5.72 -3.55
N ASP A 71 4.74 -4.53 -3.29
CA ASP A 71 5.19 -3.70 -2.18
C ASP A 71 4.23 -3.89 -1.00
N LEU A 72 4.79 -4.27 0.14
CA LEU A 72 4.07 -4.53 1.38
C LEU A 72 4.54 -3.54 2.44
N ASP A 73 3.69 -2.58 2.79
CA ASP A 73 4.03 -1.63 3.84
C ASP A 73 4.19 -2.32 5.21
N ILE A 74 5.20 -1.89 5.95
CA ILE A 74 5.50 -2.45 7.27
C ILE A 74 4.59 -1.91 8.36
N SER A 75 3.99 -0.75 8.14
CA SER A 75 3.06 -0.08 9.05
C SER A 75 1.67 -0.74 9.12
N SER A 76 1.35 -1.67 8.20
CA SER A 76 0.09 -2.44 8.16
C SER A 76 0.27 -3.88 8.65
N PRO A 77 0.43 -4.13 9.96
CA PRO A 77 0.79 -5.44 10.49
C PRO A 77 -0.36 -6.45 10.56
N LEU A 78 -1.62 -6.02 10.43
CA LEU A 78 -2.81 -6.87 10.59
C LEU A 78 -3.25 -7.62 9.32
N ARG A 79 -2.58 -7.36 8.20
CA ARG A 79 -2.81 -8.10 6.95
C ARG A 79 -2.42 -9.59 7.12
N ASP A 80 -3.22 -10.49 6.54
CA ASP A 80 -2.91 -11.90 6.48
C ASP A 80 -2.07 -12.27 5.25
N PRO A 81 -1.29 -13.37 5.29
CA PRO A 81 -0.68 -13.93 4.08
C PRO A 81 -1.69 -14.23 2.98
N LYS A 82 -2.91 -14.63 3.34
CA LYS A 82 -4.02 -14.88 2.42
C LYS A 82 -4.45 -13.61 1.66
N ASP A 83 -4.45 -12.45 2.31
CA ASP A 83 -4.78 -11.18 1.66
C ASP A 83 -3.81 -10.89 0.50
N ILE A 84 -2.51 -11.21 0.68
CA ILE A 84 -1.48 -11.03 -0.35
C ILE A 84 -1.77 -11.93 -1.57
N THR A 85 -2.06 -13.21 -1.32
CA THR A 85 -2.32 -14.17 -2.40
C THR A 85 -3.61 -13.89 -3.14
N GLU A 86 -4.69 -13.52 -2.45
CA GLU A 86 -5.96 -13.16 -3.07
C GLU A 86 -5.87 -11.86 -3.87
N ALA A 87 -5.20 -10.84 -3.35
CA ALA A 87 -4.93 -9.61 -4.09
C ALA A 87 -4.17 -9.90 -5.40
N PHE A 88 -3.17 -10.78 -5.36
CA PHE A 88 -2.42 -11.18 -6.55
C PHE A 88 -3.25 -11.98 -7.54
N LYS A 89 -4.12 -12.89 -7.09
CA LYS A 89 -5.06 -13.61 -7.96
C LYS A 89 -6.02 -12.65 -8.67
N ILE A 90 -6.60 -11.69 -7.95
CA ILE A 90 -7.48 -10.67 -8.54
C ILE A 90 -6.72 -9.80 -9.55
N PHE A 91 -5.51 -9.40 -9.22
CA PHE A 91 -4.64 -8.63 -10.11
C PHE A 91 -4.41 -9.36 -11.44
N LEU A 92 -4.10 -10.66 -11.42
CA LEU A 92 -3.89 -11.47 -12.62
C LEU A 92 -5.18 -11.70 -13.38
N LYS A 93 -6.26 -12.10 -12.70
CA LYS A 93 -7.59 -12.38 -13.30
C LYS A 93 -8.10 -11.17 -14.08
N ASN A 94 -8.00 -9.99 -13.51
CA ASN A 94 -8.50 -8.75 -14.12
C ASN A 94 -7.49 -8.11 -15.10
N LYS A 95 -6.33 -8.75 -15.31
CA LYS A 95 -5.26 -8.25 -16.19
C LYS A 95 -4.87 -6.80 -15.85
N ASN A 96 -4.86 -6.46 -14.56
CA ASN A 96 -4.53 -5.11 -14.09
C ASN A 96 -3.09 -4.74 -14.45
N ASN A 97 -2.82 -3.46 -14.58
CA ASN A 97 -1.46 -2.91 -14.71
C ASN A 97 -0.83 -2.67 -13.35
N ASN A 98 -1.65 -2.24 -12.40
CA ASN A 98 -1.34 -2.20 -10.99
C ASN A 98 -2.62 -2.42 -10.17
N LEU A 99 -2.46 -2.79 -8.92
CA LEU A 99 -3.54 -2.95 -7.94
C LEU A 99 -3.01 -2.48 -6.58
N PHE A 100 -3.89 -1.90 -5.79
CA PHE A 100 -3.59 -1.61 -4.39
C PHE A 100 -4.77 -2.00 -3.49
N SER A 101 -4.44 -2.28 -2.23
CA SER A 101 -5.45 -2.59 -1.23
C SER A 101 -6.12 -1.34 -0.68
N VAL A 102 -7.38 -1.49 -0.36
CA VAL A 102 -8.26 -0.45 0.16
C VAL A 102 -9.24 -1.05 1.17
N PHE A 103 -9.96 -0.20 1.90
CA PHE A 103 -11.14 -0.59 2.67
C PHE A 103 -12.29 0.39 2.41
N ALA A 104 -13.52 -0.04 2.65
CA ALA A 104 -14.71 0.81 2.49
C ALA A 104 -14.63 2.02 3.44
N SER A 105 -14.65 3.23 2.89
CA SER A 105 -14.48 4.44 3.69
C SER A 105 -15.77 4.81 4.44
N LYS A 106 -15.65 5.04 5.76
CA LYS A 106 -16.73 5.62 6.56
C LYS A 106 -16.93 7.10 6.30
N LYS A 107 -15.91 7.79 5.80
CA LYS A 107 -15.94 9.19 5.40
C LYS A 107 -16.10 9.29 3.90
N ASN A 108 -16.92 10.24 3.46
CA ASN A 108 -17.26 10.39 2.04
C ASN A 108 -17.10 11.84 1.62
N PRO A 109 -16.25 12.15 0.62
CA PRO A 109 -15.98 13.52 0.20
C PRO A 109 -17.19 14.22 -0.39
N TYR A 110 -18.21 13.49 -0.82
CA TYR A 110 -19.47 14.05 -1.35
C TYR A 110 -20.52 14.30 -0.26
N PHE A 111 -20.30 13.83 0.97
CA PHE A 111 -21.36 13.85 1.99
C PHE A 111 -20.91 14.39 3.35
N ASN A 112 -19.78 13.94 3.90
CA ASN A 112 -19.40 14.27 5.27
C ASN A 112 -17.89 14.56 5.46
N MET A 113 -17.19 14.92 4.38
CA MET A 113 -15.85 15.51 4.43
C MET A 113 -15.90 16.94 3.91
N VAL A 114 -15.27 17.84 4.65
CA VAL A 114 -15.25 19.27 4.31
C VAL A 114 -13.83 19.81 4.19
N GLU A 115 -13.67 20.78 3.33
CA GLU A 115 -12.45 21.58 3.18
C GLU A 115 -12.71 23.00 3.61
N LYS A 116 -11.72 23.62 4.25
CA LYS A 116 -11.71 25.04 4.53
C LYS A 116 -10.84 25.72 3.48
N ILE A 117 -11.48 26.48 2.59
CA ILE A 117 -10.83 27.28 1.55
C ILE A 117 -11.05 28.74 1.92
N ASP A 118 -9.99 29.46 2.22
CA ASP A 118 -10.04 30.81 2.81
C ASP A 118 -10.89 30.79 4.09
N ASN A 119 -11.97 31.55 4.14
CA ASN A 119 -12.90 31.60 5.27
C ASN A 119 -14.22 30.83 5.01
N ARG A 120 -14.28 30.03 3.95
CA ARG A 120 -15.47 29.25 3.60
C ARG A 120 -15.25 27.77 3.86
N VAL A 121 -16.30 27.09 4.31
CA VAL A 121 -16.32 25.64 4.47
C VAL A 121 -17.22 25.04 3.40
N CYS A 122 -16.72 24.06 2.67
CA CYS A 122 -17.47 23.36 1.61
C CYS A 122 -17.18 21.87 1.65
N LEU A 123 -18.05 21.05 1.06
CA LEU A 123 -17.78 19.63 0.85
C LEU A 123 -16.53 19.45 -0.03
N SER A 124 -15.69 18.50 0.32
CA SER A 124 -14.42 18.23 -0.40
C SER A 124 -14.64 17.85 -1.86
N LYS A 125 -15.81 17.34 -2.22
CA LYS A 125 -16.14 17.01 -3.59
C LYS A 125 -17.58 17.34 -3.92
N LYS A 126 -17.80 18.06 -5.01
CA LYS A 126 -19.14 18.35 -5.54
C LYS A 126 -19.69 17.15 -6.30
N SER A 127 -20.97 16.85 -6.13
CA SER A 127 -21.71 15.89 -6.93
C SER A 127 -22.64 16.63 -7.91
N LYS A 128 -22.93 16.01 -9.06
CA LYS A 128 -23.94 16.50 -10.00
C LYS A 128 -25.37 16.32 -9.48
N ILE A 129 -25.56 15.39 -8.57
CA ILE A 129 -26.85 15.12 -7.90
C ILE A 129 -26.75 15.54 -6.43
N SER A 130 -27.89 15.88 -5.83
CA SER A 130 -27.94 16.18 -4.39
C SER A 130 -27.65 14.90 -3.59
N VAL A 131 -26.60 14.91 -2.79
CA VAL A 131 -26.21 13.78 -1.91
C VAL A 131 -26.65 14.14 -0.50
N THR A 132 -27.79 13.62 -0.10
CA THR A 132 -28.43 13.91 1.19
C THR A 132 -28.17 12.86 2.25
N SER A 133 -27.67 11.67 1.86
CA SER A 133 -27.38 10.58 2.78
C SER A 133 -26.21 9.72 2.28
N ARG A 134 -25.71 8.88 3.18
CA ARG A 134 -24.64 7.92 2.82
C ARG A 134 -25.07 6.94 1.74
N GLN A 135 -26.33 6.52 1.77
CA GLN A 135 -26.89 5.49 0.87
C GLN A 135 -26.94 5.95 -0.59
N VAL A 136 -27.11 7.25 -0.84
CA VAL A 136 -27.12 7.82 -2.19
C VAL A 136 -25.77 8.41 -2.61
N SER A 137 -24.78 8.35 -1.71
CA SER A 137 -23.40 8.78 -2.02
C SER A 137 -22.72 7.79 -2.93
N PRO A 138 -21.86 8.24 -3.87
CA PRO A 138 -20.96 7.34 -4.58
C PRO A 138 -20.12 6.52 -3.60
N GLU A 139 -19.86 5.26 -3.94
CA GLU A 139 -18.97 4.41 -3.15
C GLU A 139 -17.55 4.97 -3.16
N VAL A 140 -16.93 5.05 -2.00
CA VAL A 140 -15.55 5.53 -1.84
C VAL A 140 -14.75 4.58 -0.96
N PHE A 141 -13.47 4.48 -1.28
CA PHE A 141 -12.53 3.63 -0.57
C PHE A 141 -11.38 4.46 -0.03
N SER A 142 -10.88 4.08 1.13
CA SER A 142 -9.65 4.59 1.71
C SER A 142 -8.49 3.66 1.39
N LEU A 143 -7.35 4.22 0.97
CA LEU A 143 -6.10 3.47 0.87
C LEU A 143 -5.67 3.06 2.28
N ASN A 144 -5.27 1.79 2.44
CA ASN A 144 -4.83 1.25 3.73
C ASN A 144 -3.32 0.99 3.77
N ALA A 145 -2.58 1.49 2.77
CA ALA A 145 -1.13 1.38 2.67
C ALA A 145 -0.59 -0.06 2.89
N SER A 146 -1.36 -1.09 2.57
CA SER A 146 -1.02 -2.46 2.94
C SER A 146 -0.37 -3.24 1.81
N ILE A 147 -1.02 -3.33 0.65
CA ILE A 147 -0.58 -4.15 -0.48
C ILE A 147 -0.62 -3.30 -1.74
N TYR A 148 0.49 -3.25 -2.49
CA TYR A 148 0.57 -2.66 -3.81
C TYR A 148 1.20 -3.65 -4.78
N ILE A 149 0.56 -3.90 -5.91
CA ILE A 149 1.01 -4.87 -6.91
C ILE A 149 1.18 -4.16 -8.25
N TRP A 150 2.25 -4.48 -8.96
CA TRP A 150 2.60 -3.86 -10.23
C TRP A 150 3.07 -4.89 -11.24
N LYS A 151 2.69 -4.71 -12.52
CA LYS A 151 3.50 -5.25 -13.61
C LYS A 151 4.79 -4.42 -13.71
N ARG A 152 5.91 -5.05 -13.95
CA ARG A 152 7.20 -4.37 -14.14
C ARG A 152 7.10 -3.20 -15.11
N LYS A 153 6.59 -3.45 -16.32
CA LYS A 153 6.42 -2.43 -17.37
C LYS A 153 5.60 -1.23 -16.87
N SER A 154 4.56 -1.50 -16.10
CA SER A 154 3.70 -0.44 -15.55
C SER A 154 4.42 0.36 -14.48
N LEU A 155 5.13 -0.28 -13.56
CA LEU A 155 5.90 0.39 -12.52
C LEU A 155 6.96 1.31 -13.13
N ILE A 156 7.71 0.84 -14.13
CA ILE A 156 8.77 1.63 -14.79
C ILE A 156 8.20 2.87 -15.47
N ASN A 157 7.05 2.77 -16.14
CA ASN A 157 6.50 3.84 -16.98
C ASN A 157 5.50 4.75 -16.24
N GLN A 158 4.89 4.27 -15.16
CA GLN A 158 3.83 4.99 -14.46
C GLN A 158 4.41 6.04 -13.49
N LYS A 159 3.81 7.24 -13.51
CA LYS A 159 4.19 8.35 -12.62
C LYS A 159 3.18 8.56 -11.49
N LYS A 160 1.96 8.06 -11.62
CA LYS A 160 0.86 8.24 -10.66
C LYS A 160 0.35 6.89 -10.19
N LEU A 161 -0.16 6.83 -8.96
CA LEU A 161 -0.71 5.59 -8.40
C LEU A 161 -1.90 5.06 -9.22
N CYS A 162 -2.83 5.94 -9.57
CA CYS A 162 -3.99 5.59 -10.40
C CYS A 162 -3.68 5.81 -11.89
N GLY A 163 -4.00 4.83 -12.71
CA GLY A 163 -3.81 4.84 -14.15
C GLY A 163 -4.82 3.95 -14.87
N LYS A 164 -4.62 3.74 -16.16
CA LYS A 164 -5.43 2.79 -16.93
C LYS A 164 -5.27 1.37 -16.37
N LYS A 165 -6.38 0.66 -16.15
CA LYS A 165 -6.41 -0.70 -15.60
C LYS A 165 -5.79 -0.81 -14.20
N THR A 166 -5.96 0.21 -13.36
CA THR A 166 -5.71 0.13 -11.93
C THR A 166 -6.83 -0.64 -11.27
N GLY A 167 -6.51 -1.70 -10.53
CA GLY A 167 -7.46 -2.47 -9.74
C GLY A 167 -7.39 -2.12 -8.26
N ILE A 168 -8.39 -2.57 -7.50
CA ILE A 168 -8.41 -2.51 -6.04
C ILE A 168 -8.64 -3.90 -5.46
N TYR A 169 -8.09 -4.13 -4.26
CA TYR A 169 -8.39 -5.26 -3.39
C TYR A 169 -9.01 -4.72 -2.10
N ILE A 170 -10.26 -5.08 -1.84
CA ILE A 170 -10.99 -4.58 -0.67
C ILE A 170 -10.67 -5.48 0.51
N MET A 171 -10.06 -4.90 1.55
CA MET A 171 -9.74 -5.55 2.81
C MET A 171 -10.77 -5.18 3.89
N PRO A 172 -11.01 -6.05 4.89
CA PRO A 172 -11.74 -5.68 6.09
C PRO A 172 -11.08 -4.50 6.82
N GLU A 173 -11.90 -3.66 7.45
CA GLU A 173 -11.42 -2.46 8.14
C GLU A 173 -10.46 -2.80 9.29
N GLU A 174 -10.74 -3.86 10.05
CA GLU A 174 -9.92 -4.32 11.17
C GLU A 174 -8.52 -4.79 10.73
N LYS A 175 -8.34 -5.18 9.48
CA LYS A 175 -7.04 -5.53 8.89
C LYS A 175 -6.34 -4.35 8.20
N SER A 176 -7.03 -3.21 8.11
CA SER A 176 -6.62 -2.05 7.32
C SER A 176 -6.03 -0.92 8.16
N ILE A 177 -5.70 -1.19 9.42
CA ILE A 177 -5.13 -0.19 10.32
C ILE A 177 -3.65 -0.02 9.97
N ASP A 178 -3.30 1.20 9.61
CA ASP A 178 -1.93 1.67 9.40
C ASP A 178 -1.42 2.36 10.68
N ILE A 179 -0.17 2.06 11.08
CA ILE A 179 0.42 2.62 12.30
C ILE A 179 1.12 3.93 11.96
N ASP A 180 0.41 5.03 12.01
CA ASP A 180 0.94 6.39 11.84
C ASP A 180 1.15 7.11 13.18
N SER A 181 0.45 6.67 14.22
CA SER A 181 0.48 7.30 15.55
C SER A 181 0.60 6.28 16.68
N ASN A 182 0.91 6.79 17.89
CA ASN A 182 0.86 5.98 19.10
C ASN A 182 -0.53 5.44 19.43
N PHE A 183 -1.58 6.11 18.95
CA PHE A 183 -2.96 5.65 19.09
C PHE A 183 -3.21 4.41 18.24
N ASP A 184 -2.81 4.43 16.99
CA ASP A 184 -2.93 3.28 16.08
C ASP A 184 -2.15 2.08 16.61
N LEU A 185 -0.94 2.32 17.14
CA LEU A 185 -0.15 1.27 17.77
C LEU A 185 -0.86 0.62 18.97
N LYS A 186 -1.59 1.39 19.78
CA LYS A 186 -2.39 0.84 20.88
C LYS A 186 -3.52 -0.04 20.36
N ILE A 187 -4.25 0.41 19.32
CA ILE A 187 -5.31 -0.36 18.68
C ILE A 187 -4.74 -1.68 18.13
N VAL A 188 -3.69 -1.60 17.34
CA VAL A 188 -3.05 -2.78 16.74
C VAL A 188 -2.60 -3.77 17.81
N LYS A 189 -1.96 -3.30 18.90
CA LYS A 189 -1.58 -4.16 20.03
C LYS A 189 -2.76 -4.86 20.69
N SER A 190 -3.91 -4.20 20.79
CA SER A 190 -5.12 -4.80 21.36
C SER A 190 -5.72 -5.87 20.47
N LEU A 191 -5.65 -5.70 19.15
CA LEU A 191 -6.15 -6.66 18.17
C LEU A 191 -5.24 -7.89 18.06
N ILE A 192 -3.92 -7.71 18.04
CA ILE A 192 -2.97 -8.83 17.96
C ILE A 192 -3.08 -9.77 19.19
N LYS A 193 -3.40 -9.26 20.38
CA LYS A 193 -3.57 -10.09 21.58
C LYS A 193 -4.83 -10.99 21.53
N LYS A 194 -5.73 -10.78 20.58
CA LYS A 194 -6.97 -11.55 20.41
C LYS A 194 -6.88 -12.61 19.30
N ILE A 195 -5.76 -12.63 18.57
CA ILE A 195 -5.41 -13.61 17.53
C ILE A 195 -4.40 -14.61 18.10
#